data_c9872485e4b247519f6d2df2e44a89cd
#
_entry.id   c9872485e4b247519f6d2df2e44a89cd
#
_cell.length_a   1.000
_cell.length_b   1.000
_cell.length_c   1.000
_cell.angle_alpha   90.00
_cell.angle_beta   90.00
_cell.angle_gamma   90.00
#
_symmetry.space_group_name_H-M   'P 1'
#
loop_
_entity.id
_entity.type
_entity.pdbx_description
1 polymer ?
#
loop_
_entity_poly.entity_id
_entity_poly.type
_entity_poly.pdbx_seq_one_letter_code
_entity_poly.pdbx_strand_id
1 'polypeptide(L)'
;MLPFPNKKYGIIYADPPWQYKENWGNGQVGYETMKVKDICKLPVSDISMDQSHLYLWVTNPFLAEGLEVCKSWGFNYKTLITWIKTYKNGQPEMGMGYYFRGCTEHVIFGVKGKMKCKNKITRNMFYAINSRKHSQKPNCVREMITKSSGDIPRIELFAREEIQGWDCWGNDTKKFNKPYIQDSFQWNTC
;
A
#
# COMPACT_ATOMS: atom_id res chain seq x y z
N MET A 1 -15.35 14.60 -0.90
CA MET A 1 -13.98 14.11 -0.62
C MET A 1 -13.40 14.98 0.50
N LEU A 2 -12.77 14.40 1.50
CA LEU A 2 -12.13 15.15 2.59
C LEU A 2 -11.01 16.03 2.03
N PRO A 3 -10.81 17.26 2.60
CA PRO A 3 -9.68 18.09 2.19
C PRO A 3 -8.36 17.40 2.52
N PHE A 4 -7.36 17.59 1.66
CA PHE A 4 -5.99 17.13 1.96
C PHE A 4 -5.39 17.94 3.11
N PRO A 5 -4.55 17.33 3.96
CA PRO A 5 -3.92 18.04 5.05
C PRO A 5 -2.95 19.12 4.53
N ASN A 6 -2.93 20.27 5.21
CA ASN A 6 -1.95 21.34 4.93
C ASN A 6 -0.61 21.07 5.63
N LYS A 7 0.05 19.97 5.26
CA LYS A 7 1.33 19.53 5.81
C LYS A 7 2.11 18.77 4.75
N LYS A 8 3.44 18.80 4.81
CA LYS A 8 4.33 18.08 3.91
C LYS A 8 4.84 16.78 4.55
N TYR A 9 4.93 15.72 3.74
CA TYR A 9 5.33 14.39 4.19
C TYR A 9 6.52 13.87 3.38
N GLY A 10 7.46 13.24 4.08
CA GLY A 10 8.57 12.52 3.47
C GLY A 10 8.20 11.08 3.09
N ILE A 11 7.12 10.55 3.65
CA ILE A 11 6.59 9.22 3.32
C ILE A 11 5.11 9.33 2.97
N ILE A 12 4.76 8.85 1.77
CA ILE A 12 3.39 8.67 1.32
C ILE A 12 3.15 7.15 1.21
N TYR A 13 2.21 6.64 1.99
CA TYR A 13 1.73 5.27 1.93
C TYR A 13 0.27 5.26 1.49
N ALA A 14 -0.10 4.50 0.48
CA ALA A 14 -1.43 4.57 -0.11
C ALA A 14 -1.96 3.20 -0.55
N ASP A 15 -3.25 2.96 -0.28
CA ASP A 15 -4.02 1.79 -0.76
C ASP A 15 -5.30 2.26 -1.46
N PRO A 16 -5.22 2.77 -2.71
CA PRO A 16 -6.38 3.31 -3.40
C PRO A 16 -7.48 2.26 -3.61
N PRO A 17 -8.75 2.67 -3.54
CA PRO A 17 -9.89 1.79 -3.80
C PRO A 17 -10.09 1.62 -5.31
N TRP A 18 -9.25 0.79 -5.94
CA TRP A 18 -9.25 0.54 -7.37
C TRP A 18 -10.61 0.10 -7.88
N GLN A 19 -11.11 0.73 -8.95
CA GLN A 19 -12.36 0.34 -9.60
C GLN A 19 -12.10 -0.78 -10.60
N TYR A 20 -12.54 -2.00 -10.26
CA TYR A 20 -12.54 -3.13 -11.20
C TYR A 20 -13.56 -2.91 -12.31
N LYS A 21 -13.25 -3.33 -13.54
CA LYS A 21 -14.20 -3.34 -14.65
C LYS A 21 -15.34 -4.31 -14.29
N GLU A 22 -16.58 -3.96 -14.67
CA GLU A 22 -17.83 -4.64 -14.27
C GLU A 22 -17.90 -6.16 -14.57
N ASN A 23 -16.98 -6.69 -15.40
CA ASN A 23 -16.97 -8.08 -15.84
C ASN A 23 -16.17 -9.04 -14.95
N TRP A 24 -15.66 -8.61 -13.80
CA TRP A 24 -14.90 -9.46 -12.87
C TRP A 24 -15.80 -10.00 -11.75
N GLY A 25 -16.80 -10.83 -12.13
CA GLY A 25 -17.71 -11.49 -11.18
C GLY A 25 -18.70 -10.53 -10.51
N ASN A 26 -19.78 -11.05 -9.96
CA ASN A 26 -20.84 -10.30 -9.26
C ASN A 26 -20.39 -9.68 -7.92
N GLY A 27 -19.09 -9.41 -7.74
CA GLY A 27 -18.51 -8.87 -6.53
C GLY A 27 -18.54 -7.35 -6.51
N GLN A 28 -19.66 -6.75 -6.14
CA GLN A 28 -19.62 -5.39 -5.59
C GLN A 28 -18.72 -5.43 -4.35
N VAL A 29 -17.52 -4.83 -4.48
CA VAL A 29 -16.72 -4.54 -3.29
C VAL A 29 -17.56 -3.63 -2.40
N GLY A 30 -17.80 -4.01 -1.15
CA GLY A 30 -18.70 -3.32 -0.23
C GLY A 30 -18.18 -1.93 0.23
N TYR A 31 -17.49 -1.19 -0.66
CA TYR A 31 -16.98 0.16 -0.45
C TYR A 31 -16.92 0.93 -1.79
N GLU A 32 -16.94 2.25 -1.70
CA GLU A 32 -16.86 3.15 -2.84
C GLU A 32 -15.49 3.04 -3.53
N THR A 33 -15.49 2.77 -4.84
CA THR A 33 -14.27 2.65 -5.65
C THR A 33 -13.99 3.94 -6.42
N MET A 34 -12.74 4.16 -6.84
CA MET A 34 -12.31 5.32 -7.62
C MET A 34 -11.75 4.90 -8.97
N LYS A 35 -12.08 5.67 -10.01
CA LYS A 35 -11.48 5.52 -11.34
C LYS A 35 -10.00 5.92 -11.28
N VAL A 36 -9.15 5.23 -12.03
CA VAL A 36 -7.69 5.48 -12.08
C VAL A 36 -7.39 6.96 -12.38
N LYS A 37 -8.07 7.55 -13.35
CA LYS A 37 -7.89 8.96 -13.70
C LYS A 37 -8.23 9.94 -12.56
N ASP A 38 -9.13 9.57 -11.66
CA ASP A 38 -9.48 10.42 -10.52
C ASP A 38 -8.47 10.21 -9.37
N ILE A 39 -7.92 9.01 -9.21
CA ILE A 39 -6.78 8.75 -8.33
C ILE A 39 -5.55 9.55 -8.81
N CYS A 40 -5.25 9.56 -10.10
CA CYS A 40 -4.15 10.33 -10.69
C CYS A 40 -4.25 11.85 -10.43
N LYS A 41 -5.47 12.39 -10.34
CA LYS A 41 -5.72 13.83 -10.11
C LYS A 41 -5.58 14.26 -8.65
N LEU A 42 -5.46 13.33 -7.71
CA LEU A 42 -5.29 13.69 -6.31
C LEU A 42 -4.01 14.52 -6.12
N PRO A 43 -4.04 15.62 -5.35
CA PRO A 43 -2.92 16.54 -5.21
C PRO A 43 -1.83 16.01 -4.26
N VAL A 44 -1.41 14.75 -4.47
CA VAL A 44 -0.41 14.07 -3.63
C VAL A 44 0.95 14.74 -3.75
N SER A 45 1.28 15.30 -4.92
CA SER A 45 2.50 16.09 -5.10
C SER A 45 2.55 17.29 -4.17
N ASP A 46 1.39 17.89 -3.84
CA ASP A 46 1.31 19.10 -3.02
C ASP A 46 1.57 18.82 -1.55
N ILE A 47 1.31 17.63 -1.08
CA ILE A 47 1.61 17.18 0.28
C ILE A 47 2.93 16.43 0.40
N SER A 48 3.61 16.17 -0.70
CA SER A 48 4.91 15.48 -0.71
C SER A 48 6.05 16.47 -0.53
N MET A 49 7.05 16.12 0.28
CA MET A 49 8.33 16.83 0.35
C MET A 49 9.10 16.64 -0.98
N ASP A 50 10.03 17.53 -1.29
CA ASP A 50 10.91 17.44 -2.47
C ASP A 50 11.79 16.18 -2.43
N GLN A 51 12.06 15.68 -1.23
CA GLN A 51 12.73 14.42 -0.95
C GLN A 51 11.73 13.52 -0.24
N SER A 52 11.12 12.56 -0.97
CA SER A 52 10.08 11.70 -0.40
C SER A 52 10.01 10.33 -1.06
N HIS A 53 9.46 9.37 -0.33
CA HIS A 53 9.17 8.01 -0.78
C HIS A 53 7.67 7.80 -0.90
N LEU A 54 7.28 7.09 -1.96
CA LEU A 54 5.93 6.56 -2.18
C LEU A 54 5.93 5.05 -2.00
N TYR A 55 4.92 4.57 -1.28
CA TYR A 55 4.58 3.16 -1.14
C TYR A 55 3.11 2.98 -1.53
N LEU A 56 2.86 2.53 -2.76
CA LEU A 56 1.53 2.47 -3.37
C LEU A 56 1.11 1.02 -3.58
N TRP A 57 0.07 0.56 -2.88
CA TRP A 57 -0.50 -0.76 -3.07
C TRP A 57 -1.18 -0.91 -4.41
N VAL A 58 -0.89 -2.03 -5.06
CA VAL A 58 -1.55 -2.47 -6.29
C VAL A 58 -1.78 -3.98 -6.25
N THR A 59 -2.88 -4.42 -6.83
CA THR A 59 -3.08 -5.83 -7.17
C THR A 59 -2.50 -6.11 -8.55
N ASN A 60 -2.24 -7.40 -8.86
CA ASN A 60 -1.67 -7.80 -10.15
C ASN A 60 -2.36 -7.15 -11.38
N PRO A 61 -3.73 -7.12 -11.46
CA PRO A 61 -4.42 -6.51 -12.61
C PRO A 61 -4.22 -5.01 -12.77
N PHE A 62 -3.87 -4.30 -11.68
CA PHE A 62 -3.73 -2.84 -11.67
C PHE A 62 -2.27 -2.36 -11.67
N LEU A 63 -1.31 -3.24 -12.00
CA LEU A 63 0.10 -2.86 -11.97
C LEU A 63 0.42 -1.72 -12.94
N ALA A 64 -0.12 -1.76 -14.16
CA ALA A 64 0.10 -0.72 -15.16
C ALA A 64 -0.50 0.63 -14.72
N GLU A 65 -1.74 0.60 -14.21
CA GLU A 65 -2.43 1.75 -13.69
C GLU A 65 -1.74 2.32 -12.43
N GLY A 66 -1.21 1.45 -11.59
CA GLY A 66 -0.43 1.87 -10.41
C GLY A 66 0.85 2.60 -10.79
N LEU A 67 1.53 2.19 -11.86
CA LEU A 67 2.69 2.90 -12.40
C LEU A 67 2.31 4.27 -12.98
N GLU A 68 1.13 4.38 -13.61
CA GLU A 68 0.57 5.66 -14.08
C GLU A 68 0.30 6.59 -12.89
N VAL A 69 -0.34 6.10 -11.83
CA VAL A 69 -0.60 6.87 -10.60
C VAL A 69 0.71 7.32 -9.94
N CYS A 70 1.69 6.43 -9.80
CA CYS A 70 3.00 6.76 -9.26
C CYS A 70 3.64 7.94 -10.00
N LYS A 71 3.63 7.91 -11.33
CA LYS A 71 4.14 8.97 -12.20
C LYS A 71 3.32 10.26 -12.05
N SER A 72 2.00 10.18 -12.04
CA SER A 72 1.10 11.34 -11.94
C SER A 72 1.26 12.08 -10.62
N TRP A 73 1.58 11.36 -9.53
CA TRP A 73 1.88 11.95 -8.23
C TRP A 73 3.30 12.51 -8.11
N GLY A 74 4.11 12.48 -9.20
CA GLY A 74 5.45 13.06 -9.27
C GLY A 74 6.56 12.17 -8.73
N PHE A 75 6.32 10.85 -8.62
CA PHE A 75 7.32 9.89 -8.16
C PHE A 75 7.91 9.08 -9.32
N ASN A 76 9.21 8.80 -9.22
CA ASN A 76 9.91 7.90 -10.13
C ASN A 76 9.89 6.48 -9.55
N TYR A 77 9.26 5.55 -10.25
CA TYR A 77 9.28 4.13 -9.90
C TYR A 77 10.71 3.60 -9.74
N LYS A 78 10.94 2.76 -8.74
CA LYS A 78 12.25 2.12 -8.48
C LYS A 78 12.14 0.60 -8.44
N THR A 79 11.19 0.05 -7.72
CA THR A 79 11.01 -1.39 -7.58
C THR A 79 9.60 -1.74 -7.10
N LEU A 80 9.25 -3.02 -7.20
CA LEU A 80 8.11 -3.60 -6.52
C LEU A 80 8.56 -4.24 -5.21
N ILE A 81 7.73 -4.10 -4.18
CA ILE A 81 7.82 -4.89 -2.96
C ILE A 81 6.63 -5.85 -3.00
N THR A 82 6.90 -7.14 -2.96
CA THR A 82 5.90 -8.17 -3.16
C THR A 82 5.49 -8.81 -1.84
N TRP A 83 4.22 -8.71 -1.51
CA TRP A 83 3.62 -9.51 -0.45
C TRP A 83 3.20 -10.86 -1.00
N ILE A 84 3.78 -11.93 -0.46
CA ILE A 84 3.33 -13.30 -0.68
C ILE A 84 2.34 -13.62 0.44
N LYS A 85 1.06 -13.75 0.07
CA LYS A 85 -0.02 -14.08 0.99
C LYS A 85 0.10 -15.53 1.44
N THR A 86 0.04 -15.78 2.74
CA THR A 86 0.17 -17.11 3.30
C THR A 86 -1.02 -17.49 4.16
N TYR A 87 -1.26 -18.80 4.26
CA TYR A 87 -2.05 -19.40 5.32
C TYR A 87 -1.27 -19.38 6.65
N LYS A 88 -1.96 -19.70 7.76
CA LYS A 88 -1.33 -19.82 9.08
C LYS A 88 -0.21 -20.86 9.15
N ASN A 89 -0.22 -21.87 8.28
CA ASN A 89 0.84 -22.89 8.16
C ASN A 89 2.05 -22.43 7.33
N GLY A 90 2.09 -21.16 6.88
CA GLY A 90 3.18 -20.58 6.11
C GLY A 90 3.16 -20.89 4.62
N GLN A 91 2.27 -21.77 4.14
CA GLN A 91 2.16 -22.04 2.72
C GLN A 91 1.53 -20.87 1.97
N PRO A 92 1.96 -20.58 0.72
CA PRO A 92 1.32 -19.56 -0.10
C PRO A 92 -0.17 -19.81 -0.25
N GLU A 93 -0.97 -18.75 -0.09
CA GLU A 93 -2.42 -18.83 -0.24
C GLU A 93 -2.79 -19.00 -1.72
N MET A 94 -3.68 -19.94 -2.02
CA MET A 94 -4.21 -20.09 -3.37
C MET A 94 -5.46 -19.21 -3.54
N GLY A 95 -5.27 -18.04 -4.15
CA GLY A 95 -6.35 -17.13 -4.50
C GLY A 95 -7.03 -17.45 -5.81
N MET A 96 -7.87 -16.52 -6.26
CA MET A 96 -8.60 -16.63 -7.54
C MET A 96 -7.74 -16.09 -8.69
N GLY A 97 -7.93 -16.65 -9.90
CA GLY A 97 -7.30 -16.18 -11.12
C GLY A 97 -7.60 -17.11 -12.29
N TYR A 98 -7.75 -16.55 -13.49
CA TYR A 98 -8.09 -17.32 -14.69
C TYR A 98 -6.89 -18.10 -15.23
N TYR A 99 -5.72 -17.47 -15.30
CA TYR A 99 -4.52 -18.09 -15.86
C TYR A 99 -3.65 -18.70 -14.77
N PHE A 100 -3.37 -17.94 -13.72
CA PHE A 100 -2.58 -18.37 -12.56
C PHE A 100 -3.33 -18.02 -11.29
N ARG A 101 -3.22 -18.87 -10.28
CA ARG A 101 -3.79 -18.59 -8.96
C ARG A 101 -2.99 -17.49 -8.26
N GLY A 102 -3.66 -16.37 -7.97
CA GLY A 102 -3.01 -15.22 -7.35
C GLY A 102 -2.73 -15.44 -5.87
N CYS A 103 -1.46 -15.37 -5.49
CA CYS A 103 -1.02 -15.43 -4.09
C CYS A 103 -0.25 -14.17 -3.67
N THR A 104 -0.22 -13.15 -4.52
CA THR A 104 0.58 -11.95 -4.28
C THR A 104 -0.24 -10.67 -4.40
N GLU A 105 0.20 -9.65 -3.68
CA GLU A 105 -0.06 -8.24 -3.95
C GLU A 105 1.26 -7.47 -3.93
N HIS A 106 1.25 -6.27 -4.48
CA HIS A 106 2.48 -5.50 -4.63
C HIS A 106 2.35 -4.11 -4.05
N VAL A 107 3.48 -3.58 -3.59
CA VAL A 107 3.67 -2.18 -3.27
C VAL A 107 4.64 -1.60 -4.29
N ILE A 108 4.19 -0.65 -5.09
CA ILE A 108 5.06 0.16 -5.95
C ILE A 108 5.87 1.08 -5.04
N PHE A 109 7.20 0.97 -5.09
CA PHE A 109 8.10 1.90 -4.44
C PHE A 109 8.56 2.96 -5.42
N GLY A 110 8.24 4.21 -5.12
CA GLY A 110 8.60 5.39 -5.89
C GLY A 110 9.42 6.39 -5.08
N VAL A 111 10.25 7.17 -5.76
CA VAL A 111 11.10 8.20 -5.14
C VAL A 111 10.89 9.53 -5.82
N LYS A 112 10.65 10.59 -5.04
CA LYS A 112 10.71 11.98 -5.46
C LYS A 112 12.04 12.58 -5.00
N GLY A 113 12.70 13.32 -5.89
CA GLY A 113 14.04 13.85 -5.62
C GLY A 113 15.11 12.76 -5.56
N LYS A 114 16.01 12.86 -4.58
CA LYS A 114 17.18 11.96 -4.39
C LYS A 114 17.16 11.26 -3.01
N MET A 115 16.00 11.12 -2.38
CA MET A 115 15.88 10.49 -1.07
C MET A 115 16.43 9.06 -1.09
N LYS A 116 17.32 8.75 -0.16
CA LYS A 116 17.92 7.42 -0.01
C LYS A 116 17.22 6.62 1.08
N CYS A 117 17.12 5.32 0.91
CA CYS A 117 16.72 4.43 1.99
C CYS A 117 17.77 4.41 3.11
N LYS A 118 17.31 4.44 4.36
CA LYS A 118 18.16 4.30 5.55
C LYS A 118 18.68 2.88 5.71
N ASN A 119 17.82 1.89 5.40
CA ASN A 119 18.18 0.48 5.43
C ASN A 119 18.27 -0.07 4.01
N LYS A 120 19.45 -0.59 3.62
CA LYS A 120 19.74 -1.12 2.29
C LYS A 120 19.62 -2.65 2.21
N ILE A 121 19.37 -3.33 3.33
CA ILE A 121 19.28 -4.80 3.39
C ILE A 121 17.84 -5.33 3.40
N THR A 122 16.84 -4.44 3.39
CA THR A 122 15.44 -4.85 3.30
C THR A 122 15.17 -5.46 1.93
N ARG A 123 14.68 -6.71 1.94
CA ARG A 123 14.29 -7.41 0.71
C ARG A 123 13.04 -6.79 0.10
N ASN A 124 12.89 -6.90 -1.20
CA ASN A 124 11.70 -6.44 -1.91
C ASN A 124 10.59 -7.51 -1.98
N MET A 125 10.59 -8.46 -1.06
CA MET A 125 9.52 -9.44 -0.90
C MET A 125 9.39 -9.82 0.58
N PHE A 126 8.16 -10.17 0.98
CA PHE A 126 7.88 -10.64 2.34
C PHE A 126 6.68 -11.59 2.34
N TYR A 127 6.63 -12.44 3.34
CA TYR A 127 5.51 -13.33 3.61
C TYR A 127 4.70 -12.77 4.78
N ALA A 128 3.37 -12.76 4.66
CA ALA A 128 2.48 -12.44 5.76
C ALA A 128 1.14 -13.14 5.58
N ILE A 129 0.53 -13.50 6.71
CA ILE A 129 -0.78 -14.14 6.73
C ILE A 129 -1.81 -13.15 6.18
N ASN A 130 -2.66 -13.61 5.27
CA ASN A 130 -3.83 -12.88 4.84
C ASN A 130 -4.90 -12.94 5.95
N SER A 131 -5.27 -11.78 6.51
CA SER A 131 -6.26 -11.70 7.59
C SER A 131 -7.67 -12.16 7.18
N ARG A 132 -7.90 -12.35 5.87
CA ARG A 132 -9.24 -12.59 5.28
C ARG A 132 -10.28 -11.52 5.60
N LYS A 133 -9.92 -10.46 6.31
CA LYS A 133 -10.72 -9.26 6.40
C LYS A 133 -10.51 -8.47 5.12
N HIS A 134 -11.59 -8.19 4.41
CA HIS A 134 -11.55 -7.53 3.11
C HIS A 134 -10.59 -6.32 3.13
N SER A 135 -9.55 -6.40 2.27
CA SER A 135 -8.63 -5.31 1.97
C SER A 135 -7.71 -4.85 3.12
N GLN A 136 -7.64 -5.57 4.25
CA GLN A 136 -6.69 -5.23 5.32
C GLN A 136 -5.27 -5.60 4.90
N LYS A 137 -4.36 -4.64 4.95
CA LYS A 137 -2.95 -4.86 4.64
C LYS A 137 -2.16 -5.27 5.92
N PRO A 138 -1.07 -6.05 5.78
CA PRO A 138 -0.26 -6.45 6.93
C PRO A 138 0.38 -5.25 7.63
N ASN A 139 0.29 -5.19 8.97
CA ASN A 139 0.86 -4.11 9.78
C ASN A 139 2.38 -3.99 9.66
N CYS A 140 3.07 -5.11 9.46
CA CYS A 140 4.52 -5.18 9.26
C CYS A 140 5.02 -4.28 8.10
N VAL A 141 4.15 -3.93 7.16
CA VAL A 141 4.51 -3.03 6.05
C VAL A 141 4.81 -1.62 6.56
N ARG A 142 4.03 -1.09 7.51
CA ARG A 142 4.30 0.22 8.11
C ARG A 142 5.64 0.24 8.85
N GLU A 143 5.97 -0.84 9.56
CA GLU A 143 7.27 -1.00 10.21
C GLU A 143 8.41 -1.06 9.19
N MET A 144 8.24 -1.85 8.12
CA MET A 144 9.20 -1.93 7.02
C MET A 144 9.43 -0.56 6.38
N ILE A 145 8.37 0.21 6.13
CA ILE A 145 8.42 1.56 5.58
C ILE A 145 9.23 2.48 6.51
N THR A 146 8.93 2.49 7.81
CA THR A 146 9.62 3.32 8.79
C THR A 146 11.10 2.95 8.90
N LYS A 147 11.43 1.65 8.93
CA LYS A 147 12.82 1.15 8.95
C LYS A 147 13.57 1.54 7.67
N SER A 148 12.90 1.52 6.51
CA SER A 148 13.54 1.80 5.22
C SER A 148 13.69 3.29 4.94
N SER A 149 12.70 4.11 5.28
CA SER A 149 12.67 5.55 4.97
C SER A 149 13.13 6.43 6.13
N GLY A 150 13.10 5.92 7.36
CA GLY A 150 13.42 6.65 8.59
C GLY A 150 12.19 7.22 9.28
N ASP A 151 12.40 7.75 10.49
CA ASP A 151 11.35 8.36 11.30
C ASP A 151 11.18 9.83 10.91
N ILE A 152 10.38 10.05 9.87
CA ILE A 152 10.09 11.37 9.30
C ILE A 152 8.57 11.53 9.14
N PRO A 153 8.05 12.76 8.91
CA PRO A 153 6.63 12.98 8.67
C PRO A 153 6.07 12.04 7.62
N ARG A 154 5.01 11.33 7.97
CA ARG A 154 4.41 10.28 7.16
C ARG A 154 2.90 10.31 7.20
N ILE A 155 2.28 9.92 6.10
CA ILE A 155 0.83 9.84 5.94
C ILE A 155 0.42 8.54 5.27
N GLU A 156 -0.69 7.98 5.72
CA GLU A 156 -1.42 6.92 5.02
C GLU A 156 -2.65 7.50 4.32
N LEU A 157 -2.67 7.42 2.99
CA LEU A 157 -3.81 7.80 2.17
C LEU A 157 -4.76 6.61 1.99
N PHE A 158 -6.06 6.89 1.99
CA PHE A 158 -7.13 5.89 1.99
C PHE A 158 -7.09 5.00 3.25
N ALA A 159 -6.61 5.57 4.35
CA ALA A 159 -6.45 4.87 5.62
C ALA A 159 -7.79 4.29 6.11
N ARG A 160 -7.73 3.08 6.68
CA ARG A 160 -8.87 2.40 7.29
C ARG A 160 -8.73 2.19 8.79
N GLU A 161 -7.64 2.67 9.34
CA GLU A 161 -7.35 2.66 10.78
C GLU A 161 -6.44 3.84 11.13
N GLU A 162 -6.55 4.30 12.37
CA GLU A 162 -5.68 5.34 12.92
C GLU A 162 -4.52 4.66 13.64
N ILE A 163 -3.29 4.91 13.22
CA ILE A 163 -2.08 4.31 13.78
C ILE A 163 -1.19 5.40 14.37
N GLN A 164 -0.73 5.18 15.59
CA GLN A 164 0.17 6.11 16.27
C GLN A 164 1.42 6.40 15.41
N GLY A 165 1.75 7.68 15.27
CA GLY A 165 2.90 8.15 14.50
C GLY A 165 2.67 8.21 12.98
N TRP A 166 1.44 7.98 12.51
CA TRP A 166 1.01 8.16 11.13
C TRP A 166 -0.14 9.17 11.07
N ASP A 167 -0.02 10.19 10.25
CA ASP A 167 -1.18 10.96 9.86
C ASP A 167 -2.02 10.09 8.89
N CYS A 168 -3.32 10.27 8.86
CA CYS A 168 -4.20 9.47 8.00
C CYS A 168 -5.19 10.37 7.24
N TRP A 169 -5.50 9.93 6.01
CA TRP A 169 -6.52 10.54 5.17
C TRP A 169 -7.32 9.44 4.49
N GLY A 170 -8.65 9.47 4.65
CA GLY A 170 -9.56 8.48 4.08
C GLY A 170 -10.96 8.59 4.67
N ASN A 171 -11.97 8.07 3.97
CA ASN A 171 -13.38 8.18 4.38
C ASN A 171 -13.75 7.23 5.54
N ASP A 172 -12.89 6.27 5.89
CA ASP A 172 -13.25 5.13 6.77
C ASP A 172 -12.11 4.79 7.76
N THR A 173 -11.48 5.82 8.31
CA THR A 173 -10.26 5.70 9.16
C THR A 173 -10.46 4.92 10.47
N LYS A 174 -11.71 4.56 10.83
CA LYS A 174 -12.02 3.80 12.06
C LYS A 174 -12.49 2.37 11.81
N LYS A 175 -12.42 1.87 10.57
CA LYS A 175 -12.96 0.56 10.18
C LYS A 175 -12.31 -0.61 10.90
N PHE A 176 -11.01 -0.54 11.20
CA PHE A 176 -10.22 -1.62 11.79
C PHE A 176 -9.68 -1.31 13.18
N ASN A 177 -10.35 -0.45 13.96
CA ASN A 177 -9.92 0.00 15.30
C ASN A 177 -9.76 -1.11 16.36
N LYS A 178 -9.93 -2.40 16.02
CA LYS A 178 -9.53 -3.50 16.90
C LYS A 178 -8.15 -3.99 16.50
N PRO A 179 -7.16 -4.01 17.40
CA PRO A 179 -5.83 -4.46 17.07
C PRO A 179 -5.88 -5.90 16.52
N TYR A 180 -5.38 -6.06 15.31
CA TYR A 180 -5.10 -7.37 14.75
C TYR A 180 -3.78 -7.85 15.38
N ILE A 181 -3.86 -8.84 16.26
CA ILE A 181 -2.66 -9.50 16.79
C ILE A 181 -2.12 -10.37 15.67
N GLN A 182 -1.09 -9.88 15.02
CA GLN A 182 -0.36 -10.64 14.02
C GLN A 182 0.65 -11.50 14.77
N ASP A 183 0.44 -12.83 14.79
CA ASP A 183 1.43 -13.77 15.29
C ASP A 183 2.75 -13.54 14.55
N SER A 184 3.81 -13.42 15.31
CA SER A 184 5.21 -13.19 15.01
C SER A 184 5.64 -13.27 13.54
N PHE A 185 6.11 -12.15 13.03
CA PHE A 185 6.71 -11.96 11.72
C PHE A 185 8.08 -12.65 11.66
N GLN A 186 8.20 -13.73 10.91
CA GLN A 186 9.50 -14.33 10.61
C GLN A 186 10.04 -13.78 9.29
N TRP A 187 11.06 -12.92 9.39
CA TRP A 187 11.96 -12.69 8.28
C TRP A 187 12.75 -13.98 8.08
N ASN A 188 12.37 -14.82 7.11
CA ASN A 188 13.25 -15.92 6.73
C ASN A 188 14.53 -15.33 6.13
N THR A 189 15.56 -15.28 6.96
CA THR A 189 16.95 -15.11 6.54
C THR A 189 17.35 -16.39 5.81
N CYS A 190 17.41 -16.35 4.49
CA CYS A 190 18.26 -17.22 3.68
C CYS A 190 19.45 -16.42 3.22
#